data_f1a61f46d6496385fe0be2a3aa497ba0
#
_entry.id   f1a61f46d6496385fe0be2a3aa497ba0
#
_cell.length_a   1.000
_cell.length_b   1.000
_cell.length_c   1.000
_cell.angle_alpha   90.00
_cell.angle_beta   90.00
_cell.angle_gamma   90.00
#
_symmetry.space_group_name_H-M   'P 1'
#
loop_
_entity.id
_entity.type
_entity.pdbx_description
1 polymer ?
#
loop_
_entity_poly.entity_id
_entity_poly.type
_entity_poly.pdbx_seq_one_letter_code
_entity_poly.pdbx_strand_id
1 'polypeptide(L)'
;MTETSAPSPQPYPRDLVGYGRNVPHAQWPNRAKIAVQFVLNYEEGGENNVLHGDAASETFLSELITAQPFPDRHMTIESMYEYGSRAGSWRILREFEKRGLPLTIFGVSMALERHPELTQAFVDLGHEIACHGWRWIHYQNLPEATEREHMAVGAEIIRKMTGGLWPQGWYTGRDSPNTRRLLADQGGFSYDSDYYGDDLPFWMPTTKTDGTVEPRLVIPYSLDTNDMRCVQIQGFNTGDHFLQYLKDSFDVLYAEGEDAPKMMSIGMHCRVLGRPGRFGALQKFLDYVQSHERVWICRRIDIAEHWQKVHPYSPVAAL
;
A
#
# COMPACT_ATOMS: atom_id res chain seq x y z
N MET A 1 -26.97 -11.50 -49.20
CA MET A 1 -26.73 -12.07 -47.87
C MET A 1 -25.40 -11.52 -47.42
N THR A 2 -25.43 -10.52 -46.55
CA THR A 2 -24.21 -9.92 -45.96
C THR A 2 -23.83 -10.78 -44.76
N GLU A 3 -22.71 -11.53 -44.88
CA GLU A 3 -22.11 -12.20 -43.71
C GLU A 3 -21.66 -11.14 -42.72
N THR A 4 -22.38 -11.01 -41.65
CA THR A 4 -21.90 -10.28 -40.45
C THR A 4 -20.86 -11.18 -39.79
N SER A 5 -19.56 -10.91 -40.04
CA SER A 5 -18.49 -11.54 -39.30
C SER A 5 -18.69 -11.28 -37.80
N ALA A 6 -18.77 -12.33 -37.00
CA ALA A 6 -18.77 -12.19 -35.55
C ALA A 6 -17.51 -11.41 -35.14
N PRO A 7 -17.61 -10.43 -34.23
CA PRO A 7 -16.45 -9.72 -33.74
C PRO A 7 -15.46 -10.75 -33.15
N SER A 8 -14.18 -10.64 -33.52
CA SER A 8 -13.14 -11.48 -32.94
C SER A 8 -13.21 -11.33 -31.41
N PRO A 9 -13.13 -12.44 -30.67
CA PRO A 9 -13.19 -12.35 -29.20
C PRO A 9 -12.05 -11.43 -28.72
N GLN A 10 -12.43 -10.38 -27.99
CA GLN A 10 -11.45 -9.54 -27.32
C GLN A 10 -10.61 -10.43 -26.37
N PRO A 11 -9.29 -10.25 -26.33
CA PRO A 11 -8.45 -11.02 -25.41
C PRO A 11 -8.93 -10.81 -23.98
N TYR A 12 -8.90 -11.87 -23.16
CA TYR A 12 -9.29 -11.78 -21.76
C TYR A 12 -8.35 -10.78 -21.03
N PRO A 13 -8.90 -9.75 -20.37
CA PRO A 13 -8.09 -8.60 -19.91
C PRO A 13 -7.29 -8.86 -18.63
N ARG A 14 -7.42 -10.06 -18.02
CA ARG A 14 -6.71 -10.39 -16.78
C ARG A 14 -5.56 -11.33 -17.07
N ASP A 15 -4.39 -11.05 -16.48
CA ASP A 15 -3.29 -11.99 -16.42
C ASP A 15 -3.51 -12.95 -15.26
N LEU A 16 -3.75 -14.24 -15.56
CA LEU A 16 -3.90 -15.33 -14.59
C LEU A 16 -2.68 -16.25 -14.59
N VAL A 17 -1.65 -15.93 -15.34
CA VAL A 17 -0.44 -16.76 -15.51
C VAL A 17 0.71 -16.23 -14.66
N GLY A 18 0.91 -14.91 -14.59
CA GLY A 18 2.01 -14.28 -13.87
C GLY A 18 3.37 -14.86 -14.28
N TYR A 19 4.23 -15.13 -13.31
CA TYR A 19 5.52 -15.80 -13.57
C TYR A 19 5.40 -17.31 -13.83
N GLY A 20 4.25 -17.91 -13.57
CA GLY A 20 4.00 -19.34 -13.79
C GLY A 20 5.03 -20.22 -13.09
N ARG A 21 5.56 -21.22 -13.82
CA ARG A 21 6.54 -22.17 -13.28
C ARG A 21 7.94 -21.54 -13.10
N ASN A 22 8.26 -20.51 -13.83
CA ASN A 22 9.61 -19.95 -13.92
C ASN A 22 9.69 -18.62 -13.16
N VAL A 23 9.54 -18.69 -11.83
CA VAL A 23 9.63 -17.53 -10.95
C VAL A 23 11.05 -16.95 -11.02
N PRO A 24 11.23 -15.65 -11.29
CA PRO A 24 12.55 -15.04 -11.33
C PRO A 24 13.17 -15.02 -9.94
N HIS A 25 14.50 -15.23 -9.88
CA HIS A 25 15.24 -15.04 -8.63
C HIS A 25 15.39 -13.55 -8.37
N ALA A 26 14.84 -13.05 -7.26
CA ALA A 26 14.79 -11.62 -6.95
C ALA A 26 16.17 -10.97 -6.72
N GLN A 27 17.20 -11.74 -6.39
CA GLN A 27 18.58 -11.29 -6.18
C GLN A 27 18.67 -10.16 -5.13
N TRP A 28 17.88 -10.24 -4.05
CA TRP A 28 17.84 -9.22 -3.01
C TRP A 28 19.24 -8.88 -2.47
N PRO A 29 19.48 -7.65 -2.02
CA PRO A 29 20.75 -7.23 -1.42
C PRO A 29 21.20 -8.19 -0.33
N ASN A 30 22.54 -8.37 -0.19
CA ASN A 30 23.17 -9.25 0.79
C ASN A 30 22.69 -10.73 0.71
N ARG A 31 22.23 -11.16 -0.45
CA ARG A 31 21.66 -12.51 -0.67
C ARG A 31 20.50 -12.81 0.29
N ALA A 32 19.68 -11.81 0.57
CA ALA A 32 18.52 -12.00 1.43
C ALA A 32 17.55 -13.00 0.83
N LYS A 33 16.97 -13.84 1.68
CA LYS A 33 15.94 -14.83 1.34
C LYS A 33 14.56 -14.19 1.20
N ILE A 34 14.36 -13.09 1.91
CA ILE A 34 13.10 -12.38 1.93
C ILE A 34 13.35 -10.87 2.05
N ALA A 35 12.57 -10.08 1.31
CA ALA A 35 12.46 -8.64 1.51
C ALA A 35 11.20 -8.34 2.34
N VAL A 36 11.35 -7.75 3.51
CA VAL A 36 10.25 -7.46 4.43
C VAL A 36 9.98 -5.96 4.45
N GLN A 37 8.75 -5.56 4.16
CA GLN A 37 8.33 -4.17 4.16
C GLN A 37 7.27 -3.94 5.22
N PHE A 38 7.50 -2.97 6.09
CA PHE A 38 6.51 -2.48 7.03
C PHE A 38 5.85 -1.22 6.44
N VAL A 39 4.55 -1.30 6.20
CA VAL A 39 3.78 -0.25 5.54
C VAL A 39 2.79 0.35 6.52
N LEU A 40 2.98 1.62 6.85
CA LEU A 40 2.07 2.36 7.72
C LEU A 40 1.08 3.16 6.89
N ASN A 41 -0.18 2.76 6.90
CA ASN A 41 -1.28 3.51 6.31
C ASN A 41 -1.65 4.65 7.26
N TYR A 42 -1.39 5.88 6.83
CA TYR A 42 -1.75 7.09 7.56
C TYR A 42 -2.91 7.78 6.85
N GLU A 43 -4.11 7.59 7.38
CA GLU A 43 -5.38 7.93 6.73
C GLU A 43 -6.24 8.90 7.54
N GLU A 44 -5.89 9.09 8.80
CA GLU A 44 -6.67 9.78 9.83
C GLU A 44 -6.88 11.25 9.49
N GLY A 45 -8.12 11.61 9.16
CA GLY A 45 -8.54 12.94 8.71
C GLY A 45 -8.75 13.03 7.19
N GLY A 46 -8.45 11.95 6.42
CA GLY A 46 -8.74 11.85 4.98
C GLY A 46 -9.94 10.98 4.63
N GLU A 47 -10.53 10.31 5.61
CA GLU A 47 -11.71 9.43 5.49
C GLU A 47 -12.98 10.18 5.04
N ASN A 48 -14.03 9.41 4.67
CA ASN A 48 -15.34 9.99 4.40
C ASN A 48 -15.87 10.75 5.63
N ASN A 49 -16.24 12.01 5.42
CA ASN A 49 -16.82 12.84 6.47
C ASN A 49 -17.67 13.97 5.85
N VAL A 50 -18.81 14.26 6.45
CA VAL A 50 -19.68 15.37 6.01
C VAL A 50 -18.99 16.71 6.07
N LEU A 51 -17.94 16.88 6.90
CA LEU A 51 -17.09 18.08 6.93
C LEU A 51 -16.29 18.28 5.64
N HIS A 52 -16.16 17.23 4.81
CA HIS A 52 -15.50 17.27 3.51
C HIS A 52 -16.49 17.35 2.34
N GLY A 53 -17.81 17.49 2.64
CA GLY A 53 -18.87 17.46 1.65
C GLY A 53 -19.34 16.06 1.24
N ASP A 54 -18.88 15.00 1.93
CA ASP A 54 -19.34 13.65 1.68
C ASP A 54 -20.79 13.47 2.14
N ALA A 55 -21.52 12.56 1.48
CA ALA A 55 -22.91 12.29 1.80
C ALA A 55 -23.13 11.66 3.19
N ALA A 56 -22.10 11.00 3.71
CA ALA A 56 -22.17 10.30 4.99
C ALA A 56 -20.78 10.16 5.64
N SER A 57 -20.80 9.86 6.94
CA SER A 57 -19.61 9.54 7.75
C SER A 57 -18.99 8.20 7.34
N GLU A 58 -17.68 8.04 7.57
CA GLU A 58 -16.95 6.77 7.43
C GLU A 58 -17.46 5.74 8.45
N THR A 59 -17.38 4.47 8.07
CA THR A 59 -17.75 3.34 8.95
C THR A 59 -16.71 2.22 8.95
N PHE A 60 -15.77 2.28 8.01
CA PHE A 60 -14.85 1.18 7.75
C PHE A 60 -13.60 1.25 8.66
N LEU A 61 -13.05 0.09 8.96
CA LEU A 61 -11.72 -0.10 9.54
C LEU A 61 -11.56 0.60 10.91
N SER A 62 -12.48 0.32 11.83
CA SER A 62 -12.47 0.78 13.22
C SER A 62 -12.94 -0.32 14.17
N GLU A 63 -12.88 -0.08 15.48
CA GLU A 63 -13.38 -0.99 16.53
C GLU A 63 -14.90 -1.23 16.44
N LEU A 64 -15.65 -0.36 15.76
CA LEU A 64 -17.07 -0.56 15.48
C LEU A 64 -17.24 -1.27 14.13
N ILE A 65 -17.07 -2.59 14.12
CA ILE A 65 -17.08 -3.43 12.90
C ILE A 65 -18.39 -3.30 12.10
N THR A 66 -19.52 -3.03 12.77
CA THR A 66 -20.84 -2.90 12.15
C THR A 66 -21.41 -1.49 12.22
N ALA A 67 -20.54 -0.49 12.25
CA ALA A 67 -20.98 0.90 12.27
C ALA A 67 -21.87 1.23 11.07
N GLN A 68 -22.89 2.06 11.31
CA GLN A 68 -23.78 2.56 10.27
C GLN A 68 -23.34 3.97 9.84
N PRO A 69 -23.37 4.30 8.54
CA PRO A 69 -23.08 5.65 8.09
C PRO A 69 -24.23 6.60 8.49
N PHE A 70 -23.88 7.82 8.88
CA PHE A 70 -24.83 8.88 9.15
C PHE A 70 -24.66 10.01 8.15
N PRO A 71 -25.75 10.68 7.70
CA PRO A 71 -25.67 11.93 6.92
C PRO A 71 -25.32 13.11 7.84
N ASP A 72 -24.51 12.88 8.84
CA ASP A 72 -23.97 13.78 9.83
C ASP A 72 -22.63 13.22 10.36
N ARG A 73 -21.97 13.95 11.25
CA ARG A 73 -20.75 13.52 11.91
C ARG A 73 -21.01 12.28 12.78
N HIS A 74 -20.11 11.31 12.68
CA HIS A 74 -20.10 10.13 13.53
C HIS A 74 -19.03 10.26 14.63
N MET A 75 -19.35 10.93 15.73
CA MET A 75 -18.37 11.32 16.76
C MET A 75 -17.55 10.15 17.32
N THR A 76 -18.14 8.95 17.43
CA THR A 76 -17.43 7.77 17.90
C THR A 76 -16.37 7.32 16.89
N ILE A 77 -16.71 7.26 15.59
CA ILE A 77 -15.76 6.91 14.53
C ILE A 77 -14.66 7.96 14.42
N GLU A 78 -15.02 9.25 14.38
CA GLU A 78 -14.04 10.35 14.33
C GLU A 78 -13.02 10.22 15.47
N SER A 79 -13.47 9.98 16.71
CA SER A 79 -12.56 9.83 17.85
C SER A 79 -11.66 8.60 17.77
N MET A 80 -12.09 7.52 17.09
CA MET A 80 -11.25 6.36 16.82
C MET A 80 -10.16 6.68 15.79
N TYR A 81 -10.48 7.43 14.75
CA TYR A 81 -9.51 7.94 13.79
C TYR A 81 -8.54 8.92 14.45
N GLU A 82 -9.04 9.87 15.25
CA GLU A 82 -8.20 10.78 16.03
C GLU A 82 -7.20 10.04 16.92
N TYR A 83 -7.59 8.92 17.54
CA TYR A 83 -6.64 8.10 18.31
C TYR A 83 -5.46 7.64 17.46
N GLY A 84 -5.71 7.23 16.21
CA GLY A 84 -4.66 6.84 15.28
C GLY A 84 -3.63 7.95 15.09
N SER A 85 -4.09 9.17 14.78
CA SER A 85 -3.24 10.32 14.59
C SER A 85 -2.55 10.78 15.89
N ARG A 86 -3.31 10.88 17.00
CA ARG A 86 -2.83 11.47 18.26
C ARG A 86 -1.92 10.56 19.09
N ALA A 87 -2.11 9.24 18.99
CA ALA A 87 -1.42 8.28 19.87
C ALA A 87 -0.81 7.10 19.09
N GLY A 88 -1.57 6.48 18.18
CA GLY A 88 -1.18 5.25 17.51
C GLY A 88 0.04 5.44 16.60
N SER A 89 0.01 6.48 15.78
CA SER A 89 1.12 6.83 14.87
C SER A 89 2.42 7.03 15.61
N TRP A 90 2.40 7.83 16.67
CA TRP A 90 3.59 8.11 17.48
C TRP A 90 4.12 6.88 18.21
N ARG A 91 3.23 5.96 18.62
CA ARG A 91 3.65 4.70 19.25
C ARG A 91 4.39 3.82 18.27
N ILE A 92 3.87 3.68 17.05
CA ILE A 92 4.52 2.90 16.00
C ILE A 92 5.83 3.58 15.58
N LEU A 93 5.81 4.87 15.31
CA LEU A 93 7.00 5.60 14.84
C LEU A 93 8.17 5.46 15.81
N ARG A 94 7.94 5.68 17.12
CA ARG A 94 9.00 5.50 18.14
C ARG A 94 9.58 4.11 18.20
N GLU A 95 8.81 3.07 17.90
CA GLU A 95 9.35 1.70 17.88
C GLU A 95 10.28 1.47 16.69
N PHE A 96 9.94 2.00 15.51
CA PHE A 96 10.80 1.92 14.34
C PHE A 96 12.05 2.79 14.48
N GLU A 97 11.91 4.01 15.00
CA GLU A 97 13.02 4.89 15.34
C GLU A 97 14.01 4.22 16.32
N LYS A 98 13.50 3.68 17.44
CA LYS A 98 14.29 2.95 18.44
C LYS A 98 15.11 1.81 17.85
N ARG A 99 14.57 1.14 16.83
CA ARG A 99 15.22 -0.01 16.17
C ARG A 99 16.06 0.39 14.97
N GLY A 100 16.01 1.64 14.53
CA GLY A 100 16.66 2.09 13.29
C GLY A 100 16.11 1.41 12.05
N LEU A 101 14.83 1.06 12.03
CA LEU A 101 14.18 0.35 10.92
C LEU A 101 13.40 1.30 10.02
N PRO A 102 13.42 1.07 8.69
CA PRO A 102 12.69 1.90 7.75
C PRO A 102 11.19 1.56 7.72
N LEU A 103 10.38 2.55 7.32
CA LEU A 103 8.97 2.41 7.00
C LEU A 103 8.69 2.93 5.59
N THR A 104 7.66 2.38 4.95
CA THR A 104 6.93 3.06 3.89
C THR A 104 5.62 3.58 4.48
N ILE A 105 5.38 4.87 4.37
CA ILE A 105 4.14 5.52 4.78
C ILE A 105 3.25 5.60 3.54
N PHE A 106 2.15 4.87 3.53
CA PHE A 106 1.05 5.13 2.62
C PHE A 106 0.25 6.28 3.21
N GLY A 107 0.57 7.49 2.78
CA GLY A 107 0.03 8.72 3.34
C GLY A 107 -1.10 9.27 2.49
N VAL A 108 -2.32 9.30 3.06
CA VAL A 108 -3.40 10.12 2.51
C VAL A 108 -3.00 11.57 2.67
N SER A 109 -2.84 12.28 1.57
CA SER A 109 -2.16 13.59 1.61
C SER A 109 -2.94 14.65 2.39
N MET A 110 -4.27 14.58 2.41
CA MET A 110 -5.09 15.41 3.31
C MET A 110 -4.80 15.13 4.80
N ALA A 111 -4.55 13.88 5.16
CA ALA A 111 -4.19 13.50 6.52
C ALA A 111 -2.79 14.03 6.90
N LEU A 112 -1.83 13.90 5.98
CA LEU A 112 -0.47 14.43 6.16
C LEU A 112 -0.47 15.95 6.33
N GLU A 113 -1.24 16.69 5.52
CA GLU A 113 -1.35 18.15 5.59
C GLU A 113 -1.95 18.61 6.93
N ARG A 114 -2.86 17.82 7.51
CA ARG A 114 -3.50 18.12 8.81
C ARG A 114 -2.63 17.85 10.02
N HIS A 115 -1.57 17.06 9.86
CA HIS A 115 -0.62 16.75 10.93
C HIS A 115 0.84 16.99 10.47
N PRO A 116 1.23 18.27 10.27
CA PRO A 116 2.54 18.60 9.72
C PRO A 116 3.71 18.15 10.61
N GLU A 117 3.54 18.13 11.94
CA GLU A 117 4.57 17.66 12.87
C GLU A 117 4.89 16.18 12.66
N LEU A 118 3.88 15.31 12.53
CA LEU A 118 4.07 13.89 12.26
C LEU A 118 4.64 13.66 10.86
N THR A 119 4.17 14.41 9.86
CA THR A 119 4.69 14.33 8.49
C THR A 119 6.17 14.70 8.44
N GLN A 120 6.58 15.75 9.16
CA GLN A 120 7.98 16.13 9.27
C GLN A 120 8.80 15.03 9.96
N ALA A 121 8.27 14.41 11.03
CA ALA A 121 8.95 13.31 11.70
C ALA A 121 9.19 12.10 10.77
N PHE A 122 8.24 11.78 9.87
CA PHE A 122 8.46 10.74 8.84
C PHE A 122 9.63 11.10 7.91
N VAL A 123 9.71 12.36 7.49
CA VAL A 123 10.80 12.86 6.63
C VAL A 123 12.14 12.83 7.36
N ASP A 124 12.19 13.35 8.59
CA ASP A 124 13.42 13.46 9.38
C ASP A 124 14.04 12.08 9.69
N LEU A 125 13.20 11.07 9.86
CA LEU A 125 13.62 9.69 10.09
C LEU A 125 13.94 8.91 8.80
N GLY A 126 13.82 9.55 7.63
CA GLY A 126 14.16 8.95 6.33
C GLY A 126 13.17 7.88 5.86
N HIS A 127 11.95 7.89 6.39
CA HIS A 127 10.90 7.00 5.90
C HIS A 127 10.44 7.42 4.50
N GLU A 128 10.01 6.45 3.70
CA GLU A 128 9.36 6.75 2.43
C GLU A 128 7.94 7.25 2.66
N ILE A 129 7.54 8.31 1.96
CA ILE A 129 6.13 8.73 1.87
C ILE A 129 5.65 8.46 0.44
N ALA A 130 4.86 7.42 0.28
CA ALA A 130 4.14 7.10 -0.95
C ALA A 130 2.72 7.69 -0.89
N CYS A 131 2.20 8.12 -2.04
CA CYS A 131 0.89 8.76 -2.10
C CYS A 131 -0.24 7.73 -1.95
N HIS A 132 -1.08 7.93 -0.94
CA HIS A 132 -2.30 7.13 -0.71
C HIS A 132 -3.56 7.87 -1.18
N GLY A 133 -3.41 8.63 -2.27
CA GLY A 133 -4.44 9.53 -2.77
C GLY A 133 -4.54 10.83 -1.96
N TRP A 134 -5.40 11.75 -2.45
CA TRP A 134 -5.72 12.97 -1.69
C TRP A 134 -6.62 12.68 -0.51
N ARG A 135 -7.67 11.86 -0.76
CA ARG A 135 -8.69 11.44 0.18
C ARG A 135 -8.75 9.93 0.25
N TRP A 136 -9.17 9.39 1.39
CA TRP A 136 -9.41 7.96 1.54
C TRP A 136 -10.87 7.60 1.21
N ILE A 137 -11.21 7.69 -0.07
CA ILE A 137 -12.55 7.46 -0.63
C ILE A 137 -12.50 6.48 -1.79
N HIS A 138 -13.62 5.85 -2.13
CA HIS A 138 -13.70 4.96 -3.28
C HIS A 138 -13.75 5.75 -4.59
N TYR A 139 -12.86 5.42 -5.53
CA TYR A 139 -12.82 6.04 -6.85
C TYR A 139 -13.65 5.30 -7.90
N GLN A 140 -14.07 4.05 -7.64
CA GLN A 140 -14.77 3.17 -8.58
C GLN A 140 -15.95 3.84 -9.31
N ASN A 141 -16.69 4.70 -8.64
CA ASN A 141 -17.90 5.35 -9.18
C ASN A 141 -17.75 6.87 -9.34
N LEU A 142 -16.55 7.41 -9.17
CA LEU A 142 -16.30 8.83 -9.36
C LEU A 142 -16.04 9.15 -10.83
N PRO A 143 -16.35 10.38 -11.30
CA PRO A 143 -15.93 10.82 -12.62
C PRO A 143 -14.41 10.77 -12.74
N GLU A 144 -13.90 10.31 -13.89
CA GLU A 144 -12.46 10.25 -14.16
C GLU A 144 -11.74 11.59 -13.94
N ALA A 145 -12.37 12.71 -14.30
CA ALA A 145 -11.82 14.03 -14.10
C ALA A 145 -11.57 14.33 -12.61
N THR A 146 -12.45 13.87 -11.72
CA THR A 146 -12.31 14.03 -10.27
C THR A 146 -11.16 13.16 -9.74
N GLU A 147 -11.05 11.91 -10.21
CA GLU A 147 -9.94 11.03 -9.83
C GLU A 147 -8.59 11.61 -10.27
N ARG A 148 -8.50 12.11 -11.50
CA ARG A 148 -7.31 12.77 -12.05
C ARG A 148 -6.92 14.00 -11.23
N GLU A 149 -7.88 14.84 -10.87
CA GLU A 149 -7.65 16.00 -10.02
C GLU A 149 -7.16 15.61 -8.63
N HIS A 150 -7.80 14.64 -7.99
CA HIS A 150 -7.40 14.16 -6.66
C HIS A 150 -5.99 13.55 -6.66
N MET A 151 -5.62 12.86 -7.74
CA MET A 151 -4.28 12.31 -7.92
C MET A 151 -3.23 13.43 -7.96
N ALA A 152 -3.45 14.46 -8.79
CA ALA A 152 -2.55 15.58 -8.93
C ALA A 152 -2.43 16.40 -7.64
N VAL A 153 -3.56 16.71 -7.00
CA VAL A 153 -3.61 17.44 -5.73
C VAL A 153 -2.88 16.66 -4.64
N GLY A 154 -3.11 15.34 -4.56
CA GLY A 154 -2.49 14.47 -3.56
C GLY A 154 -0.97 14.45 -3.67
N ALA A 155 -0.45 14.27 -4.87
CA ALA A 155 1.00 14.26 -5.11
C ALA A 155 1.65 15.63 -4.82
N GLU A 156 0.97 16.73 -5.19
CA GLU A 156 1.49 18.08 -4.97
C GLU A 156 1.51 18.47 -3.47
N ILE A 157 0.53 18.03 -2.68
CA ILE A 157 0.54 18.21 -1.23
C ILE A 157 1.76 17.51 -0.63
N ILE A 158 1.99 16.23 -0.98
CA ILE A 158 3.17 15.50 -0.49
C ILE A 158 4.44 16.21 -0.88
N ARG A 159 4.57 16.64 -2.15
CA ARG A 159 5.73 17.39 -2.62
C ARG A 159 6.00 18.64 -1.75
N LYS A 160 4.97 19.38 -1.40
CA LYS A 160 5.10 20.57 -0.52
C LYS A 160 5.52 20.19 0.89
N MET A 161 4.88 19.16 1.46
CA MET A 161 5.13 18.72 2.84
C MET A 161 6.50 18.10 3.04
N THR A 162 7.11 17.57 1.99
CA THR A 162 8.42 16.89 2.02
C THR A 162 9.59 17.77 1.53
N GLY A 163 9.38 19.07 1.43
CA GLY A 163 10.45 19.99 0.98
C GLY A 163 10.78 19.90 -0.51
N GLY A 164 9.84 19.49 -1.34
CA GLY A 164 9.94 19.45 -2.79
C GLY A 164 10.10 18.04 -3.40
N LEU A 165 10.15 17.00 -2.59
CA LEU A 165 10.26 15.62 -3.06
C LEU A 165 8.93 15.12 -3.61
N TRP A 166 8.92 14.69 -4.88
CA TRP A 166 7.76 14.04 -5.49
C TRP A 166 7.59 12.61 -4.93
N PRO A 167 6.36 12.18 -4.55
CA PRO A 167 6.14 10.81 -4.10
C PRO A 167 6.47 9.81 -5.20
N GLN A 168 7.33 8.86 -4.91
CA GLN A 168 7.76 7.85 -5.89
C GLN A 168 6.80 6.67 -5.97
N GLY A 169 6.06 6.38 -4.92
CA GLY A 169 5.09 5.30 -4.83
C GLY A 169 3.65 5.79 -4.84
N TRP A 170 2.78 4.94 -5.36
CA TRP A 170 1.33 5.12 -5.34
C TRP A 170 0.63 3.88 -4.78
N TYR A 171 -0.38 4.11 -3.97
CA TYR A 171 -1.36 3.12 -3.51
C TYR A 171 -2.62 3.86 -3.10
N THR A 172 -3.79 3.47 -3.60
CA THR A 172 -5.05 4.03 -3.11
C THR A 172 -5.88 3.01 -2.31
N GLY A 173 -5.77 1.72 -2.61
CA GLY A 173 -6.55 0.66 -1.98
C GLY A 173 -8.06 0.75 -2.23
N ARG A 174 -8.49 1.77 -2.99
CA ARG A 174 -9.87 2.09 -3.36
C ARG A 174 -9.94 2.56 -4.81
N ASP A 175 -9.12 1.94 -5.65
CA ASP A 175 -8.89 2.27 -7.05
C ASP A 175 -10.12 2.11 -7.94
N SER A 176 -10.00 2.61 -9.16
CA SER A 176 -10.96 2.45 -10.26
C SER A 176 -10.29 1.76 -11.45
N PRO A 177 -11.04 1.33 -12.47
CA PRO A 177 -10.45 0.86 -13.72
C PRO A 177 -9.57 1.89 -14.43
N ASN A 178 -9.66 3.18 -14.07
CA ASN A 178 -8.89 4.26 -14.67
C ASN A 178 -7.56 4.51 -13.95
N THR A 179 -7.45 4.21 -12.66
CA THR A 179 -6.35 4.62 -11.78
C THR A 179 -4.98 4.39 -12.39
N ARG A 180 -4.67 3.18 -12.88
CA ARG A 180 -3.34 2.87 -13.43
C ARG A 180 -3.03 3.65 -14.70
N ARG A 181 -4.03 3.84 -15.58
CA ARG A 181 -3.89 4.68 -16.78
C ARG A 181 -3.63 6.14 -16.39
N LEU A 182 -4.36 6.66 -15.40
CA LEU A 182 -4.18 8.02 -14.91
C LEU A 182 -2.80 8.25 -14.29
N LEU A 183 -2.27 7.25 -13.57
CA LEU A 183 -0.88 7.27 -13.07
C LEU A 183 0.14 7.32 -14.20
N ALA A 184 -0.08 6.54 -15.27
CA ALA A 184 0.78 6.58 -16.45
C ALA A 184 0.70 7.93 -17.17
N ASP A 185 -0.50 8.50 -17.30
CA ASP A 185 -0.70 9.83 -17.89
C ASP A 185 0.01 10.93 -17.10
N GLN A 186 -0.11 10.92 -15.77
CA GLN A 186 0.50 11.92 -14.90
C GLN A 186 2.02 11.78 -14.84
N GLY A 187 2.52 10.53 -14.81
CA GLY A 187 3.94 10.24 -14.68
C GLY A 187 4.52 10.59 -13.29
N GLY A 188 5.83 10.42 -13.14
CA GLY A 188 6.57 10.79 -11.92
C GLY A 188 6.53 9.76 -10.80
N PHE A 189 5.73 8.70 -10.92
CA PHE A 189 5.70 7.59 -9.96
C PHE A 189 6.56 6.43 -10.46
N SER A 190 7.47 5.94 -9.63
CA SER A 190 8.35 4.81 -9.93
C SER A 190 7.65 3.47 -9.83
N TYR A 191 6.61 3.36 -9.00
CA TYR A 191 5.81 2.14 -8.84
C TYR A 191 4.38 2.44 -8.40
N ASP A 192 3.48 1.48 -8.63
CA ASP A 192 2.17 1.42 -7.99
C ASP A 192 1.98 0.12 -7.21
N SER A 193 1.10 0.13 -6.21
CA SER A 193 0.85 -0.99 -5.31
C SER A 193 -0.61 -1.43 -5.26
N ASP A 194 -1.48 -0.89 -6.12
CA ASP A 194 -2.88 -1.30 -6.21
C ASP A 194 -3.00 -2.65 -6.95
N TYR A 195 -2.38 -3.68 -6.38
CA TYR A 195 -2.41 -5.05 -6.87
C TYR A 195 -2.07 -6.02 -5.73
N TYR A 196 -2.74 -7.17 -5.69
CA TYR A 196 -2.65 -8.15 -4.59
C TYR A 196 -2.37 -9.58 -5.08
N GLY A 197 -1.93 -9.73 -6.30
CA GLY A 197 -1.92 -11.02 -6.99
C GLY A 197 -0.54 -11.63 -7.24
N ASP A 198 0.52 -11.19 -6.54
CA ASP A 198 1.85 -11.79 -6.65
C ASP A 198 2.70 -11.54 -5.40
N ASP A 199 3.73 -12.35 -5.19
CA ASP A 199 4.71 -12.22 -4.11
C ASP A 199 6.00 -11.52 -4.57
N LEU A 200 6.05 -11.06 -5.81
CA LEU A 200 7.17 -10.33 -6.42
C LEU A 200 6.69 -9.14 -7.23
N PRO A 201 7.53 -8.10 -7.38
CA PRO A 201 7.28 -7.03 -8.34
C PRO A 201 7.23 -7.55 -9.77
N PHE A 202 6.47 -6.89 -10.62
CA PHE A 202 6.41 -7.21 -12.05
C PHE A 202 6.11 -5.98 -12.89
N TRP A 203 6.41 -6.06 -14.18
CA TRP A 203 6.11 -5.01 -15.13
C TRP A 203 4.75 -5.22 -15.80
N MET A 204 3.92 -4.19 -15.79
CA MET A 204 2.62 -4.19 -16.44
C MET A 204 2.60 -3.13 -17.55
N PRO A 205 2.46 -3.52 -18.82
CA PRO A 205 2.22 -2.56 -19.91
C PRO A 205 0.92 -1.81 -19.65
N THR A 206 0.97 -0.49 -19.65
CA THR A 206 -0.18 0.37 -19.38
C THR A 206 -0.38 1.32 -20.55
N THR A 207 -1.57 1.26 -21.17
CA THR A 207 -1.93 2.15 -22.27
C THR A 207 -2.40 3.49 -21.71
N LYS A 208 -1.72 4.56 -22.08
CA LYS A 208 -2.04 5.94 -21.73
C LYS A 208 -3.23 6.46 -22.54
N THR A 209 -3.77 7.60 -22.14
CA THR A 209 -4.89 8.26 -22.83
C THR A 209 -4.55 8.64 -24.28
N ASP A 210 -3.28 8.93 -24.57
CA ASP A 210 -2.81 9.25 -25.93
C ASP A 210 -2.54 8.00 -26.80
N GLY A 211 -2.79 6.80 -26.27
CA GLY A 211 -2.60 5.52 -26.96
C GLY A 211 -1.18 4.97 -26.88
N THR A 212 -0.23 5.69 -26.30
CA THR A 212 1.12 5.16 -26.04
C THR A 212 1.11 4.13 -24.94
N VAL A 213 2.03 3.16 -24.99
CA VAL A 213 2.16 2.12 -23.95
C VAL A 213 3.40 2.39 -23.13
N GLU A 214 3.21 2.52 -21.82
CA GLU A 214 4.26 2.70 -20.82
C GLU A 214 4.35 1.48 -19.92
N PRO A 215 5.54 0.89 -19.70
CA PRO A 215 5.72 -0.15 -18.70
C PRO A 215 5.64 0.47 -17.29
N ARG A 216 4.71 -0.02 -16.49
CA ARG A 216 4.57 0.39 -15.08
C ARG A 216 5.10 -0.72 -14.18
N LEU A 217 5.95 -0.38 -13.21
CA LEU A 217 6.37 -1.32 -12.19
C LEU A 217 5.25 -1.44 -11.14
N VAL A 218 4.76 -2.65 -10.95
CA VAL A 218 3.81 -3.00 -9.90
C VAL A 218 4.58 -3.69 -8.78
N ILE A 219 4.46 -3.17 -7.56
CA ILE A 219 4.92 -3.84 -6.35
C ILE A 219 3.68 -4.27 -5.58
N PRO A 220 3.28 -5.53 -5.64
CA PRO A 220 2.08 -6.01 -4.99
C PRO A 220 2.04 -5.71 -3.49
N TYR A 221 0.84 -5.52 -2.96
CA TYR A 221 0.57 -5.37 -1.54
C TYR A 221 -0.19 -6.59 -1.03
N SER A 222 -0.31 -6.76 0.29
CA SER A 222 -1.03 -7.89 0.90
C SER A 222 -2.10 -7.40 1.85
N LEU A 223 -3.25 -8.06 1.85
CA LEU A 223 -4.34 -7.80 2.79
C LEU A 223 -4.50 -8.88 3.85
N ASP A 224 -3.86 -10.02 3.69
CA ASP A 224 -3.85 -11.11 4.66
C ASP A 224 -2.86 -10.86 5.82
N THR A 225 -1.69 -10.27 5.53
CA THR A 225 -0.70 -9.83 6.52
C THR A 225 -0.90 -8.37 6.96
N ASN A 226 -2.16 -7.93 6.98
CA ASN A 226 -2.59 -6.57 7.28
C ASN A 226 -3.44 -6.54 8.55
N ASP A 227 -3.17 -5.59 9.43
CA ASP A 227 -3.87 -5.43 10.72
C ASP A 227 -5.35 -5.07 10.58
N MET A 228 -5.80 -4.66 9.38
CA MET A 228 -7.22 -4.48 9.07
C MET A 228 -8.06 -5.71 9.44
N ARG A 229 -7.46 -6.90 9.36
CA ARG A 229 -8.07 -8.17 9.75
C ARG A 229 -8.43 -8.23 11.25
N CYS A 230 -7.82 -7.39 12.09
CA CYS A 230 -8.16 -7.32 13.51
C CYS A 230 -9.51 -6.62 13.78
N VAL A 231 -10.02 -5.87 12.81
CA VAL A 231 -11.27 -5.10 12.93
C VAL A 231 -12.27 -5.47 11.84
N GLN A 232 -12.27 -6.73 11.44
CA GLN A 232 -13.20 -7.33 10.49
C GLN A 232 -13.90 -8.54 11.10
N ILE A 233 -15.10 -8.85 10.60
CA ILE A 233 -15.81 -10.10 10.94
C ILE A 233 -14.93 -11.27 10.50
N GLN A 234 -14.75 -12.28 11.36
CA GLN A 234 -13.88 -13.44 11.14
C GLN A 234 -12.40 -13.09 10.92
N GLY A 235 -11.95 -11.98 11.48
CA GLY A 235 -10.55 -11.58 11.48
C GLY A 235 -9.76 -12.11 12.67
N PHE A 236 -8.69 -11.42 13.05
CA PHE A 236 -7.86 -11.76 14.19
C PHE A 236 -8.48 -11.19 15.48
N ASN A 237 -8.81 -12.06 16.44
CA ASN A 237 -9.43 -11.64 17.71
C ASN A 237 -8.43 -11.11 18.73
N THR A 238 -7.15 -11.48 18.62
CA THR A 238 -6.08 -11.07 19.54
C THR A 238 -4.82 -10.68 18.76
N GLY A 239 -3.94 -9.93 19.43
CA GLY A 239 -2.60 -9.65 18.87
C GLY A 239 -1.80 -10.92 18.60
N ASP A 240 -1.95 -11.96 19.43
CA ASP A 240 -1.22 -13.22 19.26
C ASP A 240 -1.72 -14.00 18.00
N HIS A 241 -3.00 -13.91 17.62
CA HIS A 241 -3.47 -14.48 16.35
C HIS A 241 -2.81 -13.79 15.15
N PHE A 242 -2.72 -12.47 15.18
CA PHE A 242 -2.03 -11.72 14.14
C PHE A 242 -0.54 -12.05 14.09
N LEU A 243 0.14 -12.06 15.25
CA LEU A 243 1.53 -12.45 15.37
C LEU A 243 1.80 -13.84 14.78
N GLN A 244 0.96 -14.83 15.13
CA GLN A 244 1.14 -16.20 14.62
C GLN A 244 1.00 -16.24 13.11
N TYR A 245 -0.02 -15.58 12.56
CA TYR A 245 -0.21 -15.51 11.11
C TYR A 245 0.98 -14.86 10.39
N LEU A 246 1.51 -13.76 10.94
CA LEU A 246 2.69 -13.10 10.39
C LEU A 246 3.93 -14.01 10.41
N LYS A 247 4.12 -14.77 11.51
CA LYS A 247 5.23 -15.72 11.64
C LYS A 247 5.11 -16.86 10.63
N ASP A 248 3.94 -17.48 10.53
CA ASP A 248 3.71 -18.56 9.60
C ASP A 248 3.91 -18.14 8.15
N SER A 249 3.44 -16.94 7.79
CA SER A 249 3.67 -16.35 6.46
C SER A 249 5.15 -16.07 6.20
N PHE A 250 5.83 -15.50 7.18
CA PHE A 250 7.28 -15.26 7.10
C PHE A 250 8.06 -16.56 6.93
N ASP A 251 7.76 -17.58 7.72
CA ASP A 251 8.48 -18.86 7.72
C ASP A 251 8.37 -19.58 6.37
N VAL A 252 7.18 -19.56 5.76
CA VAL A 252 6.98 -20.12 4.42
C VAL A 252 7.80 -19.37 3.38
N LEU A 253 7.66 -18.06 3.30
CA LEU A 253 8.39 -17.25 2.31
C LEU A 253 9.92 -17.26 2.55
N TYR A 254 10.35 -17.33 3.81
CA TYR A 254 11.76 -17.42 4.16
C TYR A 254 12.36 -18.77 3.76
N ALA A 255 11.60 -19.88 3.90
CA ALA A 255 12.00 -21.20 3.45
C ALA A 255 12.09 -21.28 1.93
N GLU A 256 11.09 -20.79 1.21
CA GLU A 256 11.10 -20.67 -0.26
C GLU A 256 12.26 -19.83 -0.77
N GLY A 257 12.67 -18.84 0.02
CA GLY A 257 13.74 -17.91 -0.30
C GLY A 257 15.14 -18.52 -0.39
N GLU A 258 15.32 -19.80 -0.11
CA GLU A 258 16.60 -20.49 -0.42
C GLU A 258 16.83 -20.57 -1.93
N ASP A 259 15.76 -20.86 -2.69
CA ASP A 259 15.81 -21.05 -4.14
C ASP A 259 15.14 -19.88 -4.91
N ALA A 260 14.06 -19.31 -4.36
CA ALA A 260 13.23 -18.29 -4.99
C ALA A 260 12.81 -17.19 -4.01
N PRO A 261 13.72 -16.27 -3.67
CA PRO A 261 13.45 -15.18 -2.72
C PRO A 261 12.22 -14.36 -3.09
N LYS A 262 11.37 -14.09 -2.11
CA LYS A 262 10.12 -13.35 -2.25
C LYS A 262 10.15 -12.04 -1.44
N MET A 263 9.04 -11.32 -1.46
CA MET A 263 8.80 -10.18 -0.58
C MET A 263 7.58 -10.40 0.30
N MET A 264 7.56 -9.76 1.47
CA MET A 264 6.44 -9.78 2.41
C MET A 264 6.12 -8.35 2.84
N SER A 265 4.86 -7.94 2.70
CA SER A 265 4.38 -6.65 3.19
C SER A 265 3.58 -6.83 4.47
N ILE A 266 3.85 -6.04 5.49
CA ILE A 266 3.05 -5.97 6.71
C ILE A 266 2.27 -4.66 6.71
N GLY A 267 0.96 -4.75 6.51
CA GLY A 267 0.07 -3.58 6.53
C GLY A 267 -0.31 -3.19 7.95
N MET A 268 -0.11 -1.93 8.29
CA MET A 268 -0.38 -1.36 9.61
C MET A 268 -1.24 -0.11 9.49
N HIS A 269 -2.22 0.06 10.37
CA HIS A 269 -3.02 1.26 10.50
C HIS A 269 -2.85 1.86 11.88
N CYS A 270 -2.66 3.18 11.95
CA CYS A 270 -2.34 3.87 13.20
C CYS A 270 -3.40 3.63 14.29
N ARG A 271 -4.69 3.65 13.90
CA ARG A 271 -5.83 3.41 14.81
C ARG A 271 -6.05 1.95 15.18
N VAL A 272 -5.47 0.99 14.43
CA VAL A 272 -5.63 -0.45 14.65
C VAL A 272 -4.44 -1.03 15.40
N LEU A 273 -3.27 -1.14 14.76
CA LEU A 273 -2.07 -1.73 15.36
C LEU A 273 -1.46 -0.82 16.43
N GLY A 274 -1.71 0.49 16.35
CA GLY A 274 -1.30 1.46 17.37
C GLY A 274 -2.00 1.29 18.72
N ARG A 275 -3.05 0.45 18.85
CA ARG A 275 -3.68 0.11 20.14
C ARG A 275 -2.75 -0.76 20.98
N PRO A 276 -2.59 -0.49 22.30
CA PRO A 276 -1.61 -1.19 23.15
C PRO A 276 -1.68 -2.70 23.09
N GLY A 277 -2.90 -3.26 23.07
CA GLY A 277 -3.10 -4.71 23.07
C GLY A 277 -2.61 -5.40 21.79
N ARG A 278 -2.64 -4.70 20.64
CA ARG A 278 -2.15 -5.22 19.35
C ARG A 278 -0.70 -4.84 19.10
N PHE A 279 -0.27 -3.70 19.62
CA PHE A 279 1.10 -3.19 19.44
C PHE A 279 2.17 -4.17 19.95
N GLY A 280 1.88 -4.90 21.03
CA GLY A 280 2.77 -5.96 21.51
C GLY A 280 3.03 -7.08 20.50
N ALA A 281 2.09 -7.34 19.58
CA ALA A 281 2.30 -8.30 18.50
C ALA A 281 3.31 -7.77 17.48
N LEU A 282 3.24 -6.48 17.14
CA LEU A 282 4.24 -5.84 16.27
C LEU A 282 5.65 -5.93 16.87
N GLN A 283 5.80 -5.61 18.15
CA GLN A 283 7.10 -5.68 18.82
C GLN A 283 7.69 -7.09 18.77
N LYS A 284 6.89 -8.10 19.12
CA LYS A 284 7.30 -9.51 19.05
C LYS A 284 7.64 -9.95 17.61
N PHE A 285 6.91 -9.47 16.61
CA PHE A 285 7.20 -9.79 15.22
C PHE A 285 8.48 -9.12 14.70
N LEU A 286 8.73 -7.86 15.09
CA LEU A 286 9.99 -7.19 14.80
C LEU A 286 11.19 -7.93 15.42
N ASP A 287 11.08 -8.37 16.68
CA ASP A 287 12.11 -9.20 17.32
C ASP A 287 12.32 -10.51 16.54
N TYR A 288 11.24 -11.14 16.10
CA TYR A 288 11.29 -12.38 15.33
C TYR A 288 12.01 -12.20 14.01
N VAL A 289 11.62 -11.22 13.22
CA VAL A 289 12.24 -10.94 11.91
C VAL A 289 13.72 -10.59 12.06
N GLN A 290 14.08 -9.75 13.06
CA GLN A 290 15.45 -9.34 13.33
C GLN A 290 16.33 -10.47 13.87
N SER A 291 15.75 -11.56 14.38
CA SER A 291 16.52 -12.73 14.85
C SER A 291 16.96 -13.66 13.71
N HIS A 292 16.48 -13.44 12.47
CA HIS A 292 16.82 -14.24 11.31
C HIS A 292 17.91 -13.58 10.47
N GLU A 293 18.85 -14.38 10.00
CA GLU A 293 19.85 -13.94 9.04
C GLU A 293 19.27 -13.82 7.64
N ARG A 294 19.93 -13.11 6.73
CA ARG A 294 19.52 -12.99 5.32
C ARG A 294 18.08 -12.47 5.14
N VAL A 295 17.67 -11.53 5.99
CA VAL A 295 16.44 -10.76 5.85
C VAL A 295 16.78 -9.34 5.46
N TRP A 296 16.08 -8.81 4.46
CA TRP A 296 16.23 -7.43 4.05
C TRP A 296 14.97 -6.64 4.45
N ILE A 297 15.05 -5.90 5.56
CA ILE A 297 13.99 -4.97 5.97
C ILE A 297 14.22 -3.67 5.21
N CYS A 298 13.25 -3.24 4.39
CA CYS A 298 13.43 -2.15 3.44
C CYS A 298 12.13 -1.37 3.20
N ARG A 299 12.26 -0.21 2.55
CA ARG A 299 11.12 0.56 2.02
C ARG A 299 10.66 -0.04 0.69
N ARG A 300 9.48 0.30 0.25
CA ARG A 300 8.99 -0.15 -1.06
C ARG A 300 9.76 0.49 -2.21
N ILE A 301 10.19 1.74 -2.04
CA ILE A 301 11.06 2.39 -3.03
C ILE A 301 12.39 1.65 -3.19
N ASP A 302 12.97 1.10 -2.14
CA ASP A 302 14.21 0.32 -2.20
C ASP A 302 14.01 -0.94 -3.06
N ILE A 303 12.83 -1.57 -2.98
CA ILE A 303 12.44 -2.70 -3.85
C ILE A 303 12.27 -2.23 -5.29
N ALA A 304 11.62 -1.09 -5.52
CA ALA A 304 11.44 -0.55 -6.87
C ALA A 304 12.78 -0.30 -7.56
N GLU A 305 13.69 0.39 -6.89
CA GLU A 305 15.03 0.70 -7.41
C GLU A 305 15.85 -0.57 -7.67
N HIS A 306 15.78 -1.52 -6.75
CA HIS A 306 16.45 -2.82 -6.92
C HIS A 306 15.88 -3.58 -8.12
N TRP A 307 14.55 -3.70 -8.21
CA TRP A 307 13.89 -4.45 -9.28
C TRP A 307 14.14 -3.84 -10.66
N GLN A 308 14.06 -2.53 -10.78
CA GLN A 308 14.38 -1.81 -12.02
C GLN A 308 15.81 -2.07 -12.50
N LYS A 309 16.75 -2.21 -11.56
CA LYS A 309 18.16 -2.48 -11.86
C LYS A 309 18.41 -3.93 -12.25
N VAL A 310 17.79 -4.88 -11.55
CA VAL A 310 18.08 -6.33 -11.70
C VAL A 310 17.17 -6.99 -12.74
N HIS A 311 15.93 -6.52 -12.82
CA HIS A 311 14.89 -6.99 -13.75
C HIS A 311 14.32 -5.82 -14.55
N PRO A 312 15.15 -5.11 -15.37
CA PRO A 312 14.66 -4.00 -16.19
C PRO A 312 13.57 -4.48 -17.13
N TYR A 313 12.64 -3.58 -17.43
CA TYR A 313 11.60 -3.89 -18.41
C TYR A 313 12.24 -4.35 -19.73
N SER A 314 11.81 -5.50 -20.18
CA SER A 314 12.11 -6.00 -21.52
C SER A 314 10.79 -6.18 -22.27
N PRO A 315 10.57 -5.51 -23.41
CA PRO A 315 9.39 -5.81 -24.21
C PRO A 315 9.42 -7.30 -24.56
N VAL A 316 8.44 -8.05 -24.09
CA VAL A 316 8.28 -9.43 -24.55
C VAL A 316 8.01 -9.34 -26.04
N ALA A 317 8.89 -9.92 -26.87
CA ALA A 317 8.58 -10.10 -28.28
C ALA A 317 7.22 -10.81 -28.33
N ALA A 318 6.24 -10.15 -28.96
CA ALA A 318 4.91 -10.74 -29.13
C ALA A 318 5.11 -12.11 -29.81
N LEU A 319 4.82 -13.18 -29.06
CA LEU A 319 4.80 -14.55 -29.57
C LEU A 319 3.55 -14.74 -30.43
#